data_47e175a1f589e37566b95c6f0cdb0f4d
#
_entry.id   47e175a1f589e37566b95c6f0cdb0f4d
#
_cell.length_a   1.000
_cell.length_b   1.000
_cell.length_c   1.000
_cell.angle_alpha   90.00
_cell.angle_beta   90.00
_cell.angle_gamma   90.00
#
_symmetry.space_group_name_H-M   'P 1'
#
loop_
_entity.id
_entity.type
_entity.pdbx_description
1 polymer ?
#
loop_
_entity_poly.entity_id
_entity_poly.type
_entity_poly.pdbx_seq_one_letter_code
_entity_poly.pdbx_strand_id
1 'polypeptide(L)'
;MTQKVIDDFIISKSEFILRALEKYKNMPVKEQKQYCTEDKLKELILALCNNVYPYYEKQGIKHPEIKVRRMVSRWGSCHTKKGILTFSTNLMYAPAECIEYVVWHEFTHFLQLNHSSKFYDELAKVYPNWKECRKKLKEISIR
;
A
#
# COMPACT_ATOMS: atom_id res chain seq x y z
N MET A 1 9.00 -10.11 -5.55
CA MET A 1 9.62 -8.89 -6.02
C MET A 1 10.69 -8.46 -5.05
N THR A 2 11.75 -8.02 -5.57
CA THR A 2 12.82 -7.53 -4.73
C THR A 2 12.58 -6.07 -4.39
N GLN A 3 13.12 -5.63 -3.28
CA GLN A 3 13.11 -4.23 -2.91
C GLN A 3 13.73 -3.35 -4.00
N LYS A 4 14.72 -3.89 -4.70
CA LYS A 4 15.37 -3.18 -5.79
C LYS A 4 14.41 -2.79 -6.91
N VAL A 5 13.49 -3.69 -7.29
CA VAL A 5 12.51 -3.40 -8.33
C VAL A 5 11.59 -2.27 -7.90
N ILE A 6 11.17 -2.29 -6.64
CA ILE A 6 10.35 -1.21 -6.08
C ILE A 6 11.15 0.09 -6.01
N ASP A 7 12.41 0.03 -5.58
CA ASP A 7 13.28 1.18 -5.48
C ASP A 7 13.55 1.81 -6.86
N ASP A 8 13.82 0.97 -7.86
CA ASP A 8 14.02 1.47 -9.23
C ASP A 8 12.77 2.17 -9.74
N PHE A 9 11.60 1.61 -9.45
CA PHE A 9 10.33 2.23 -9.82
C PHE A 9 10.18 3.60 -9.15
N ILE A 10 10.48 3.69 -7.86
CA ILE A 10 10.37 4.92 -7.09
C ILE A 10 11.41 5.94 -7.55
N ILE A 11 12.66 5.53 -7.74
CA ILE A 11 13.75 6.42 -8.17
C ILE A 11 13.44 7.00 -9.53
N SER A 12 13.03 6.17 -10.48
CA SER A 12 12.73 6.63 -11.84
C SER A 12 11.54 7.58 -11.87
N LYS A 13 10.70 7.54 -10.84
CA LYS A 13 9.48 8.36 -10.75
C LYS A 13 9.61 9.55 -9.81
N SER A 14 10.71 9.68 -9.03
CA SER A 14 10.80 10.71 -8.01
C SER A 14 10.66 12.11 -8.56
N GLU A 15 11.41 12.49 -9.59
CA GLU A 15 11.27 13.79 -10.23
C GLU A 15 9.92 13.95 -10.88
N PHE A 16 9.42 12.88 -11.47
CA PHE A 16 8.11 12.88 -12.11
C PHE A 16 7.00 13.12 -11.10
N ILE A 17 7.11 12.53 -9.92
CA ILE A 17 6.13 12.71 -8.84
C ILE A 17 6.14 14.15 -8.37
N LEU A 18 7.32 14.77 -8.21
CA LEU A 18 7.43 16.17 -7.82
C LEU A 18 6.77 17.10 -8.84
N ARG A 19 7.02 16.85 -10.13
CA ARG A 19 6.37 17.61 -11.20
C ARG A 19 4.86 17.40 -11.21
N ALA A 20 4.42 16.17 -10.94
CA ALA A 20 3.00 15.86 -10.89
C ALA A 20 2.33 16.59 -9.73
N LEU A 21 2.99 16.69 -8.57
CA LEU A 21 2.46 17.42 -7.44
C LEU A 21 2.30 18.90 -7.74
N GLU A 22 3.24 19.50 -8.48
CA GLU A 22 3.12 20.89 -8.91
C GLU A 22 1.94 21.07 -9.85
N LYS A 23 1.76 20.13 -10.80
CA LYS A 23 0.62 20.15 -11.69
C LYS A 23 -0.70 19.96 -10.96
N TYR A 24 -0.71 19.10 -9.93
CA TYR A 24 -1.92 18.83 -9.16
C TYR A 24 -2.52 20.09 -8.53
N LYS A 25 -1.70 21.04 -8.18
CA LYS A 25 -2.20 22.31 -7.62
C LYS A 25 -3.06 23.08 -8.61
N ASN A 26 -2.88 22.80 -9.90
CA ASN A 26 -3.54 23.50 -10.99
C ASN A 26 -4.48 22.61 -11.82
N MET A 27 -4.66 21.35 -11.41
CA MET A 27 -5.49 20.38 -12.14
C MET A 27 -6.78 20.05 -11.40
N PRO A 28 -7.86 19.75 -12.13
CA PRO A 28 -9.05 19.20 -11.49
C PRO A 28 -8.73 17.88 -10.80
N VAL A 29 -9.38 17.64 -9.65
CA VAL A 29 -9.15 16.43 -8.85
C VAL A 29 -9.40 15.15 -9.66
N LYS A 30 -10.32 15.19 -10.63
CA LYS A 30 -10.64 14.04 -11.46
C LYS A 30 -9.52 13.58 -12.39
N GLU A 31 -8.46 14.38 -12.54
CA GLU A 31 -7.33 14.06 -13.40
C GLU A 31 -6.13 13.49 -12.65
N GLN A 32 -6.38 12.62 -11.68
CA GLN A 32 -5.32 11.97 -10.94
C GLN A 32 -4.50 11.05 -11.83
N LYS A 33 -3.19 10.99 -11.54
CA LYS A 33 -2.29 10.13 -12.28
C LYS A 33 -2.54 8.67 -11.94
N GLN A 34 -2.66 7.86 -12.99
CA GLN A 34 -2.69 6.41 -12.87
C GLN A 34 -1.29 5.85 -13.11
N TYR A 35 -0.75 5.14 -12.11
CA TYR A 35 0.61 4.61 -12.18
C TYR A 35 0.69 3.24 -12.86
N CYS A 36 -0.41 2.48 -12.83
CA CYS A 36 -0.44 1.15 -13.44
C CYS A 36 -1.87 0.77 -13.79
N THR A 37 -2.00 -0.34 -14.53
CA THR A 37 -3.31 -0.92 -14.82
C THR A 37 -3.77 -1.76 -13.64
N GLU A 38 -5.04 -2.15 -13.65
CA GLU A 38 -5.57 -3.02 -12.60
C GLU A 38 -4.86 -4.36 -12.58
N ASP A 39 -4.57 -4.94 -13.74
CA ASP A 39 -3.86 -6.23 -13.81
C ASP A 39 -2.45 -6.13 -13.23
N LYS A 40 -1.73 -5.06 -13.56
CA LYS A 40 -0.41 -4.82 -13.01
C LYS A 40 -0.45 -4.58 -11.51
N LEU A 41 -1.49 -3.89 -11.05
CA LEU A 41 -1.68 -3.68 -9.62
C LEU A 41 -1.85 -5.01 -8.88
N LYS A 42 -2.67 -5.91 -9.41
CA LYS A 42 -2.86 -7.23 -8.81
C LYS A 42 -1.56 -8.01 -8.74
N GLU A 43 -0.78 -8.00 -9.82
CA GLU A 43 0.52 -8.66 -9.85
C GLU A 43 1.46 -8.09 -8.78
N LEU A 44 1.51 -6.77 -8.68
CA LEU A 44 2.36 -6.09 -7.71
C LEU A 44 1.94 -6.43 -6.28
N ILE A 45 0.65 -6.37 -6.00
CA ILE A 45 0.15 -6.67 -4.65
C ILE A 45 0.47 -8.11 -4.26
N LEU A 46 0.26 -9.06 -5.15
CA LEU A 46 0.59 -10.45 -4.87
C LEU A 46 2.08 -10.65 -4.63
N ALA A 47 2.92 -10.01 -5.42
CA ALA A 47 4.37 -10.08 -5.24
C ALA A 47 4.78 -9.46 -3.90
N LEU A 48 4.22 -8.32 -3.54
CA LEU A 48 4.50 -7.69 -2.25
C LEU A 48 4.04 -8.55 -1.08
N CYS A 49 2.86 -9.14 -1.19
CA CYS A 49 2.36 -10.03 -0.13
C CYS A 49 3.28 -11.23 0.05
N ASN A 50 3.78 -11.80 -1.03
CA ASN A 50 4.71 -12.93 -0.96
C ASN A 50 6.05 -12.52 -0.32
N ASN A 51 6.50 -11.30 -0.54
CA ASN A 51 7.73 -10.78 0.07
C ASN A 51 7.54 -10.46 1.56
N VAL A 52 6.36 -10.00 1.93
CA VAL A 52 6.06 -9.55 3.29
C VAL A 52 5.68 -10.71 4.20
N TYR A 53 5.00 -11.71 3.68
CA TYR A 53 4.45 -12.79 4.47
C TYR A 53 5.47 -13.53 5.34
N PRO A 54 6.70 -13.85 4.89
CA PRO A 54 7.65 -14.58 5.74
C PRO A 54 7.90 -13.95 7.11
N TYR A 55 7.84 -12.63 7.20
CA TYR A 55 7.98 -11.93 8.47
C TYR A 55 6.86 -12.30 9.45
N TYR A 56 5.63 -12.41 8.93
CA TYR A 56 4.46 -12.73 9.75
C TYR A 56 4.29 -14.23 9.95
N GLU A 57 4.76 -15.02 9.01
CA GLU A 57 4.76 -16.49 9.13
C GLU A 57 5.56 -16.93 10.35
N LYS A 58 6.69 -16.27 10.60
CA LYS A 58 7.53 -16.56 11.77
C LYS A 58 6.81 -16.27 13.08
N GLN A 59 5.79 -15.44 13.04
CA GLN A 59 5.01 -15.07 14.21
C GLN A 59 3.72 -15.87 14.34
N GLY A 60 3.58 -16.92 13.54
CA GLY A 60 2.44 -17.83 13.62
C GLY A 60 1.23 -17.44 12.80
N ILE A 61 1.37 -16.43 11.93
CA ILE A 61 0.25 -15.98 11.09
C ILE A 61 0.14 -16.88 9.87
N LYS A 62 -1.04 -17.40 9.59
CA LYS A 62 -1.30 -18.21 8.39
C LYS A 62 -1.33 -17.29 7.17
N HIS A 63 -0.99 -17.86 6.00
CA HIS A 63 -1.03 -17.11 4.77
C HIS A 63 -2.46 -16.64 4.49
N PRO A 64 -2.68 -15.34 4.37
CA PRO A 64 -4.03 -14.84 4.16
C PRO A 64 -4.49 -15.03 2.71
N GLU A 65 -5.80 -15.04 2.53
CA GLU A 65 -6.39 -14.91 1.21
C GLU A 65 -6.27 -13.44 0.78
N ILE A 66 -5.84 -13.21 -0.45
CA ILE A 66 -5.62 -11.85 -0.96
C ILE A 66 -6.71 -11.55 -1.98
N LYS A 67 -7.42 -10.44 -1.76
CA LYS A 67 -8.44 -9.95 -2.68
C LYS A 67 -8.10 -8.53 -3.12
N VAL A 68 -8.39 -8.22 -4.37
CA VAL A 68 -8.24 -6.87 -4.90
C VAL A 68 -9.57 -6.49 -5.52
N ARG A 69 -10.19 -5.44 -5.00
CA ARG A 69 -11.49 -4.99 -5.50
C ARG A 69 -11.65 -3.49 -5.29
N ARG A 70 -12.67 -2.91 -5.92
CA ARG A 70 -12.95 -1.50 -5.73
C ARG A 70 -13.42 -1.24 -4.31
N MET A 71 -12.82 -0.23 -3.66
CA MET A 71 -13.21 0.24 -2.33
C MET A 71 -13.23 1.76 -2.37
N VAL A 72 -14.28 2.38 -1.85
CA VAL A 72 -14.45 3.84 -1.97
C VAL A 72 -13.90 4.64 -0.80
N SER A 73 -13.79 4.04 0.37
CA SER A 73 -13.40 4.77 1.59
C SER A 73 -12.11 4.27 2.22
N ARG A 74 -11.49 3.24 1.65
CA ARG A 74 -10.28 2.61 2.21
C ARG A 74 -9.32 2.22 1.12
N TRP A 75 -8.04 2.18 1.47
CA TRP A 75 -7.00 1.64 0.60
C TRP A 75 -6.85 0.13 0.73
N GLY A 76 -7.24 -0.41 1.89
CA GLY A 76 -7.20 -1.82 2.16
C GLY A 76 -7.96 -2.17 3.43
N SER A 77 -8.12 -3.45 3.69
CA SER A 77 -8.73 -3.93 4.92
C SER A 77 -8.18 -5.31 5.28
N CYS A 78 -8.28 -5.65 6.55
CA CYS A 78 -7.87 -6.96 7.07
C CYS A 78 -9.00 -7.55 7.88
N HIS A 79 -9.45 -8.73 7.46
CA HIS A 79 -10.42 -9.50 8.24
C HIS A 79 -9.65 -10.57 9.01
N THR A 80 -9.29 -10.27 10.25
CA THR A 80 -8.38 -11.09 11.03
C THR A 80 -8.90 -12.50 11.30
N LYS A 81 -10.19 -12.64 11.58
CA LYS A 81 -10.78 -13.94 11.88
C LYS A 81 -10.79 -14.86 10.68
N LYS A 82 -11.14 -14.33 9.51
CA LYS A 82 -11.20 -15.13 8.28
C LYS A 82 -9.86 -15.22 7.56
N GLY A 83 -8.88 -14.41 7.96
CA GLY A 83 -7.58 -14.39 7.32
C GLY A 83 -7.63 -13.86 5.89
N ILE A 84 -8.33 -12.74 5.68
CA ILE A 84 -8.50 -12.15 4.36
C ILE A 84 -7.95 -10.73 4.36
N LEU A 85 -7.07 -10.44 3.40
CA LEU A 85 -6.62 -9.09 3.11
C LEU A 85 -7.28 -8.63 1.82
N THR A 86 -7.88 -7.46 1.84
CA THR A 86 -8.49 -6.85 0.66
C THR A 86 -7.81 -5.52 0.36
N PHE A 87 -7.46 -5.31 -0.91
CA PHE A 87 -6.80 -4.08 -1.34
C PHE A 87 -7.65 -3.39 -2.39
N SER A 88 -7.65 -2.06 -2.34
CA SER A 88 -8.45 -1.26 -3.26
C SER A 88 -7.79 -1.14 -4.63
N THR A 89 -8.58 -1.27 -5.69
CA THR A 89 -8.10 -0.99 -7.05
C THR A 89 -7.65 0.46 -7.20
N ASN A 90 -8.10 1.36 -6.33
CA ASN A 90 -7.66 2.75 -6.33
C ASN A 90 -6.16 2.91 -6.04
N LEU A 91 -5.50 1.86 -5.57
CA LEU A 91 -4.05 1.86 -5.40
C LEU A 91 -3.31 2.02 -6.72
N MET A 92 -3.97 1.80 -7.86
CA MET A 92 -3.34 2.10 -9.14
C MET A 92 -3.06 3.59 -9.34
N TYR A 93 -3.63 4.46 -8.51
CA TYR A 93 -3.36 5.90 -8.50
C TYR A 93 -2.31 6.29 -7.46
N ALA A 94 -1.72 5.33 -6.78
CA ALA A 94 -0.73 5.56 -5.74
C ALA A 94 0.66 5.11 -6.18
N PRO A 95 1.73 5.79 -5.71
CA PRO A 95 3.09 5.33 -5.98
C PRO A 95 3.34 3.94 -5.37
N ALA A 96 4.30 3.21 -5.94
CA ALA A 96 4.61 1.85 -5.46
C ALA A 96 4.97 1.80 -3.98
N GLU A 97 5.66 2.82 -3.48
CA GLU A 97 6.02 2.89 -2.06
C GLU A 97 4.78 2.93 -1.16
N CYS A 98 3.73 3.61 -1.61
CA CYS A 98 2.49 3.68 -0.86
C CYS A 98 1.72 2.36 -0.92
N ILE A 99 1.79 1.66 -2.04
CA ILE A 99 1.19 0.33 -2.16
C ILE A 99 1.89 -0.65 -1.20
N GLU A 100 3.21 -0.60 -1.14
CA GLU A 100 3.97 -1.42 -0.20
C GLU A 100 3.58 -1.09 1.24
N TYR A 101 3.46 0.19 1.56
CA TYR A 101 3.02 0.62 2.89
C TYR A 101 1.66 0.00 3.25
N VAL A 102 0.70 0.03 2.31
CA VAL A 102 -0.64 -0.52 2.59
C VAL A 102 -0.56 -2.03 2.83
N VAL A 103 0.29 -2.74 2.09
CA VAL A 103 0.49 -4.18 2.31
C VAL A 103 1.00 -4.44 3.74
N TRP A 104 2.06 -3.74 4.16
CA TRP A 104 2.58 -3.88 5.53
C TRP A 104 1.54 -3.49 6.57
N HIS A 105 0.77 -2.42 6.31
CA HIS A 105 -0.26 -1.93 7.21
C HIS A 105 -1.33 -3.00 7.47
N GLU A 106 -1.83 -3.61 6.40
CA GLU A 106 -2.88 -4.60 6.55
C GLU A 106 -2.38 -5.90 7.19
N PHE A 107 -1.16 -6.33 6.86
CA PHE A 107 -0.56 -7.48 7.54
C PHE A 107 -0.34 -7.22 9.03
N THR A 108 0.02 -5.99 9.40
CA THR A 108 0.25 -5.65 10.80
C THR A 108 -1.01 -5.80 11.64
N HIS A 109 -2.19 -5.67 11.03
CA HIS A 109 -3.44 -5.91 11.74
C HIS A 109 -3.60 -7.33 12.26
N PHE A 110 -2.89 -8.30 11.73
CA PHE A 110 -2.89 -9.64 12.30
C PHE A 110 -2.18 -9.69 13.66
N LEU A 111 -1.34 -8.72 13.95
CA LEU A 111 -0.65 -8.60 15.24
C LEU A 111 -1.36 -7.64 16.18
N GLN A 112 -1.92 -6.54 15.63
CA GLN A 112 -2.59 -5.50 16.41
C GLN A 112 -3.83 -5.04 15.67
N LEU A 113 -5.00 -5.32 16.21
CA LEU A 113 -6.28 -4.99 15.58
C LEU A 113 -6.51 -3.48 15.46
N ASN A 114 -6.17 -2.73 16.50
CA ASN A 114 -6.44 -1.30 16.57
C ASN A 114 -5.22 -0.49 16.16
N HIS A 115 -5.47 0.72 15.67
CA HIS A 115 -4.41 1.67 15.33
C HIS A 115 -3.86 2.33 16.61
N SER A 116 -3.42 1.52 17.55
CA SER A 116 -2.81 1.98 18.79
C SER A 116 -1.33 2.27 18.59
N SER A 117 -0.67 2.77 19.65
CA SER A 117 0.78 2.98 19.59
C SER A 117 1.52 1.68 19.30
N LYS A 118 1.02 0.55 19.80
CA LYS A 118 1.61 -0.77 19.54
C LYS A 118 1.54 -1.14 18.07
N PHE A 119 0.44 -0.79 17.39
CA PHE A 119 0.30 -1.01 15.95
C PHE A 119 1.39 -0.25 15.19
N TYR A 120 1.56 1.03 15.49
CA TYR A 120 2.55 1.86 14.80
C TYR A 120 3.98 1.47 15.16
N ASP A 121 4.22 0.98 16.37
CA ASP A 121 5.53 0.45 16.74
C ASP A 121 5.88 -0.78 15.90
N GLU A 122 4.92 -1.70 15.74
CA GLU A 122 5.11 -2.88 14.89
C GLU A 122 5.32 -2.50 13.42
N LEU A 123 4.51 -1.58 12.92
CA LEU A 123 4.62 -1.11 11.55
C LEU A 123 5.96 -0.42 11.29
N ALA A 124 6.42 0.39 12.23
CA ALA A 124 7.69 1.11 12.09
C ALA A 124 8.90 0.18 12.02
N LYS A 125 8.82 -1.00 12.63
CA LYS A 125 9.90 -1.99 12.57
C LYS A 125 10.13 -2.47 11.14
N VAL A 126 9.09 -2.55 10.34
CA VAL A 126 9.14 -3.10 8.99
C VAL A 126 9.01 -2.04 7.92
N TYR A 127 8.43 -0.90 8.24
CA TYR A 127 8.26 0.19 7.27
C TYR A 127 8.39 1.55 7.96
N PRO A 128 9.62 2.01 8.20
CA PRO A 128 9.86 3.27 8.93
C PRO A 128 9.24 4.51 8.29
N ASN A 129 9.07 4.52 6.97
CA ASN A 129 8.52 5.66 6.23
C ASN A 129 7.00 5.69 6.17
N TRP A 130 6.32 4.95 7.05
CA TRP A 130 4.87 4.84 7.00
C TRP A 130 4.13 6.19 7.10
N LYS A 131 4.69 7.13 7.84
CA LYS A 131 4.05 8.45 8.01
C LYS A 131 3.97 9.22 6.69
N GLU A 132 5.04 9.18 5.90
CA GLU A 132 5.07 9.85 4.61
C GLU A 132 4.12 9.22 3.62
N CYS A 133 4.07 7.89 3.60
CA CYS A 133 3.15 7.18 2.72
C CYS A 133 1.69 7.45 3.10
N ARG A 134 1.40 7.46 4.41
CA ARG A 134 0.08 7.81 4.90
C ARG A 134 -0.32 9.20 4.46
N LYS A 135 0.60 10.15 4.54
CA LYS A 135 0.35 11.52 4.11
C LYS A 135 0.07 11.60 2.61
N LYS A 136 0.89 10.93 1.81
CA LYS A 136 0.70 10.90 0.35
C LYS A 136 -0.64 10.30 -0.03
N LEU A 137 -1.06 9.22 0.63
CA LEU A 137 -2.34 8.60 0.35
C LEU A 137 -3.51 9.53 0.68
N LYS A 138 -3.40 10.33 1.72
CA LYS A 138 -4.44 11.31 2.07
C LYS A 138 -4.61 12.38 1.00
N GLU A 139 -3.57 12.67 0.25
CA GLU A 139 -3.60 13.67 -0.81
C GLU A 139 -4.22 13.12 -2.11
N ILE A 140 -4.41 11.81 -2.21
CA ILE A 140 -5.00 11.16 -3.37
C ILE A 140 -6.49 10.96 -3.12
N SER A 141 -7.33 11.42 -4.06
CA SER A 141 -8.77 11.23 -3.94
C SER A 141 -9.14 9.79 -4.26
N ILE A 142 -9.94 9.17 -3.41
CA ILE A 142 -10.48 7.83 -3.63
C ILE A 142 -11.75 7.96 -4.46
N ARG A 143 -11.88 7.14 -5.49
CA ARG A 143 -13.03 7.18 -6.40
C ARG A 143 -13.72 5.84 -6.52
#